data_e91830dfdd709f7760e28d7e3755ad48
#
_entry.id   e91830dfdd709f7760e28d7e3755ad48
#
_cell.length_a   1.000
_cell.length_b   1.000
_cell.length_c   1.000
_cell.angle_alpha   90.00
_cell.angle_beta   90.00
_cell.angle_gamma   90.00
#
_symmetry.space_group_name_H-M   'P 1'
#
loop_
_entity.id
_entity.type
_entity.pdbx_description
1 polymer ?
#
loop_
_entity_poly.entity_id
_entity_poly.type
_entity_poly.pdbx_seq_one_letter_code
_entity_poly.pdbx_strand_id
1 'polypeptide(L)'
;MNSTTLPDGTLSAGHMIVKSLEAHGVERVFVVPGESFLDTLDGLYDSSISTIVTRHEGGAAYMAEAMGKLTDTPGVAMVTRGPGAANAHVGLHTAWQDSTAMVLFVGLIPFEHREKEAFQEFDPKSWFDTGAKRVMVLDHPERASEIVAEAMFAASSGRPGPVVVGLPEDIITQAHSSVIHPPIPVASGGMTVDDWKDLKAALQKAERPLFVFGGNDWTHSAAEKFSDWLEAHRLPAAAEWRCQGTVSFSSPSYVGPIGYGRPDYTHRVLDESDLLIFVGTVPGDVLTDGFTARQNWDKDNFIVTIDPSLRGRSGPVTRQIIAKPAKFVDDLVRMDLPANDTWAQWTDSLRSIQENWSALPPAEPSAGPAKMATAMANTVRLLSDDAMVTFGAGEHTNWAHRYFPAEKYASLISARNGSMGYSVPSAVAASLEYPGRDVLCIAGDGEFLMNGQEMATAAQYGATPLIIVMDNQEYGTIRTHQELQYPERISGTQLKNPDFALMAQAFGGFGIKVTEDAEVPQAIEQAYQATRSGQFALVHLVVEQRVKAY
;
A
#
# COMPACT_ATOMS: atom_id res chain seq x y z
N MET A 1 5.23 -27.10 35.01
CA MET A 1 4.70 -25.78 34.61
C MET A 1 3.25 -25.79 35.04
N ASN A 2 2.89 -25.00 36.03
CA ASN A 2 1.54 -24.93 36.55
C ASN A 2 0.66 -24.19 35.56
N SER A 3 -0.35 -24.86 34.99
CA SER A 3 -1.47 -24.20 34.33
C SER A 3 -2.19 -23.37 35.40
N THR A 4 -1.92 -22.10 35.47
CA THR A 4 -2.70 -21.16 36.28
C THR A 4 -4.04 -20.97 35.59
N THR A 5 -5.01 -21.81 35.94
CA THR A 5 -6.43 -21.52 35.64
C THR A 5 -6.78 -20.21 36.34
N LEU A 6 -7.05 -19.18 35.54
CA LEU A 6 -7.52 -17.90 36.04
C LEU A 6 -8.88 -18.07 36.76
N PRO A 7 -9.20 -17.24 37.77
CA PRO A 7 -10.52 -17.28 38.43
C PRO A 7 -11.62 -17.10 37.38
N ASP A 8 -12.78 -17.78 37.58
CA ASP A 8 -13.93 -17.70 36.68
C ASP A 8 -14.29 -16.24 36.35
N GLY A 9 -14.30 -15.89 35.04
CA GLY A 9 -14.66 -14.57 34.54
C GLY A 9 -13.52 -13.54 34.48
N THR A 10 -12.27 -13.91 34.77
CA THR A 10 -11.10 -13.05 34.56
C THR A 10 -10.29 -13.52 33.37
N LEU A 11 -9.76 -12.56 32.61
CA LEU A 11 -8.82 -12.78 31.51
C LEU A 11 -7.47 -12.15 31.88
N SER A 12 -6.39 -12.70 31.35
CA SER A 12 -5.13 -11.98 31.41
C SER A 12 -5.18 -10.75 30.49
N ALA A 13 -4.29 -9.80 30.70
CA ALA A 13 -4.23 -8.62 29.85
C ALA A 13 -3.91 -8.97 28.38
N GLY A 14 -3.12 -10.04 28.14
CA GLY A 14 -2.85 -10.55 26.78
C GLY A 14 -4.10 -11.08 26.09
N HIS A 15 -4.91 -11.89 26.79
CA HIS A 15 -6.22 -12.36 26.28
C HIS A 15 -7.20 -11.20 26.07
N MET A 16 -7.21 -10.19 26.96
CA MET A 16 -8.05 -9.01 26.84
C MET A 16 -7.67 -8.17 25.60
N ILE A 17 -6.40 -8.06 25.26
CA ILE A 17 -5.93 -7.44 24.01
C ILE A 17 -6.57 -8.13 22.81
N VAL A 18 -6.50 -9.47 22.76
CA VAL A 18 -7.08 -10.25 21.65
C VAL A 18 -8.59 -10.07 21.55
N LYS A 19 -9.31 -10.17 22.68
CA LYS A 19 -10.77 -9.95 22.71
C LYS A 19 -11.13 -8.52 22.27
N SER A 20 -10.32 -7.56 22.60
CA SER A 20 -10.51 -6.17 22.15
C SER A 20 -10.27 -6.03 20.65
N LEU A 21 -9.26 -6.68 20.09
CA LEU A 21 -9.02 -6.69 18.64
C LEU A 21 -10.19 -7.34 17.88
N GLU A 22 -10.75 -8.46 18.38
CA GLU A 22 -11.98 -9.06 17.83
C GLU A 22 -13.15 -8.05 17.81
N ALA A 23 -13.37 -7.36 18.93
CA ALA A 23 -14.43 -6.36 19.05
C ALA A 23 -14.23 -5.14 18.11
N HIS A 24 -12.99 -4.89 17.67
CA HIS A 24 -12.64 -3.84 16.70
C HIS A 24 -12.61 -4.34 15.25
N GLY A 25 -13.07 -5.57 14.99
CA GLY A 25 -13.19 -6.11 13.64
C GLY A 25 -11.88 -6.57 13.02
N VAL A 26 -10.85 -6.84 13.82
CA VAL A 26 -9.60 -7.41 13.31
C VAL A 26 -9.81 -8.89 12.99
N GLU A 27 -9.67 -9.26 11.74
CA GLU A 27 -9.84 -10.64 11.27
C GLU A 27 -8.51 -11.40 11.12
N ARG A 28 -7.40 -10.67 10.96
CA ARG A 28 -6.06 -11.24 10.79
C ARG A 28 -5.01 -10.45 11.54
N VAL A 29 -4.01 -11.17 12.07
CA VAL A 29 -2.77 -10.59 12.61
C VAL A 29 -1.57 -11.29 11.95
N PHE A 30 -0.53 -10.51 11.63
CA PHE A 30 0.72 -11.01 11.05
C PHE A 30 1.78 -11.05 12.12
N VAL A 31 2.41 -12.21 12.31
CA VAL A 31 3.20 -12.49 13.51
C VAL A 31 4.52 -13.15 13.18
N VAL A 32 5.60 -12.67 13.76
CA VAL A 32 6.76 -13.50 14.06
C VAL A 32 6.72 -13.80 15.55
N PRO A 33 6.46 -15.05 15.98
CA PRO A 33 6.26 -15.39 17.38
C PRO A 33 7.47 -15.06 18.24
N GLY A 34 7.22 -14.62 19.47
CA GLY A 34 8.27 -14.34 20.45
C GLY A 34 7.81 -14.60 21.87
N GLU A 35 8.75 -14.97 22.74
CA GLU A 35 8.46 -15.29 24.14
C GLU A 35 7.89 -14.08 24.92
N SER A 36 8.22 -12.87 24.50
CA SER A 36 7.82 -11.65 25.20
C SER A 36 6.33 -11.30 25.12
N PHE A 37 5.54 -12.05 24.36
CA PHE A 37 4.09 -11.87 24.26
C PHE A 37 3.33 -13.20 24.17
N LEU A 38 3.84 -14.25 24.84
CA LEU A 38 3.23 -15.58 24.84
C LEU A 38 1.77 -15.58 25.28
N ASP A 39 1.42 -14.76 26.25
CA ASP A 39 0.06 -14.68 26.77
C ASP A 39 -0.93 -14.09 25.74
N THR A 40 -0.45 -13.18 24.88
CA THR A 40 -1.25 -12.71 23.73
C THR A 40 -1.36 -13.80 22.66
N LEU A 41 -0.31 -14.59 22.41
CA LEU A 41 -0.37 -15.72 21.49
C LEU A 41 -1.33 -16.82 22.00
N ASP A 42 -1.36 -17.06 23.30
CA ASP A 42 -2.32 -17.98 23.93
C ASP A 42 -3.76 -17.49 23.75
N GLY A 43 -3.99 -16.18 23.91
CA GLY A 43 -5.30 -15.58 23.63
C GLY A 43 -5.74 -15.72 22.17
N LEU A 44 -4.80 -15.69 21.22
CA LEU A 44 -5.09 -15.90 19.80
C LEU A 44 -5.49 -17.34 19.48
N TYR A 45 -5.09 -18.32 20.29
CA TYR A 45 -5.43 -19.73 20.09
C TYR A 45 -6.95 -19.99 20.11
N ASP A 46 -7.66 -19.34 21.02
CA ASP A 46 -9.13 -19.46 21.18
C ASP A 46 -9.90 -18.33 20.46
N SER A 47 -9.22 -17.54 19.62
CA SER A 47 -9.79 -16.38 18.95
C SER A 47 -10.30 -16.73 17.54
N SER A 48 -11.25 -15.91 17.06
CA SER A 48 -11.65 -15.91 15.64
C SER A 48 -10.63 -15.26 14.72
N ILE A 49 -9.62 -14.59 15.27
CA ILE A 49 -8.57 -13.89 14.51
C ILE A 49 -7.62 -14.90 13.88
N SER A 50 -7.47 -14.86 12.58
CA SER A 50 -6.48 -15.68 11.86
C SER A 50 -5.06 -15.22 12.16
N THR A 51 -4.27 -16.07 12.80
CA THR A 51 -2.85 -15.79 13.10
C THR A 51 -1.98 -16.23 11.92
N ILE A 52 -1.44 -15.29 11.17
CA ILE A 52 -0.58 -15.53 10.01
C ILE A 52 0.88 -15.43 10.44
N VAL A 53 1.54 -16.57 10.54
CA VAL A 53 2.98 -16.63 10.91
C VAL A 53 3.83 -16.35 9.68
N THR A 54 4.59 -15.26 9.73
CA THR A 54 5.50 -14.83 8.68
C THR A 54 6.93 -15.36 8.90
N ARG A 55 7.82 -15.13 7.97
CA ARG A 55 9.22 -15.58 8.04
C ARG A 55 10.18 -14.48 8.44
N HIS A 56 9.69 -13.24 8.44
CA HIS A 56 10.47 -12.06 8.81
C HIS A 56 9.52 -10.96 9.30
N GLU A 57 9.93 -10.19 10.30
CA GLU A 57 9.08 -9.13 10.89
C GLU A 57 8.83 -7.98 9.90
N GLY A 58 9.77 -7.73 9.00
CA GLY A 58 9.55 -6.81 7.87
C GLY A 58 8.43 -7.28 6.95
N GLY A 59 8.36 -8.59 6.70
CA GLY A 59 7.24 -9.23 5.97
C GLY A 59 5.92 -9.07 6.72
N ALA A 60 5.90 -9.34 8.04
CA ALA A 60 4.73 -9.14 8.88
C ALA A 60 4.22 -7.69 8.84
N ALA A 61 5.14 -6.73 8.98
CA ALA A 61 4.79 -5.31 8.99
C ALA A 61 4.31 -4.82 7.61
N TYR A 62 4.89 -5.31 6.51
CA TYR A 62 4.39 -5.02 5.15
C TYR A 62 3.03 -5.65 4.87
N MET A 63 2.78 -6.88 5.34
CA MET A 63 1.45 -7.51 5.21
C MET A 63 0.40 -6.73 6.01
N ALA A 64 0.71 -6.29 7.23
CA ALA A 64 -0.18 -5.45 8.03
C ALA A 64 -0.41 -4.09 7.37
N GLU A 65 0.61 -3.46 6.82
CA GLU A 65 0.46 -2.20 6.08
C GLU A 65 -0.44 -2.39 4.84
N ALA A 66 -0.24 -3.47 4.08
CA ALA A 66 -1.10 -3.80 2.95
C ALA A 66 -2.56 -4.03 3.37
N MET A 67 -2.81 -4.70 4.51
CA MET A 67 -4.17 -4.86 5.05
C MET A 67 -4.83 -3.51 5.37
N GLY A 68 -4.09 -2.56 5.93
CA GLY A 68 -4.60 -1.21 6.17
C GLY A 68 -4.96 -0.42 4.91
N LYS A 69 -4.47 -0.85 3.72
CA LYS A 69 -4.88 -0.33 2.40
C LYS A 69 -6.06 -1.09 1.80
N LEU A 70 -6.19 -2.37 2.14
CA LEU A 70 -7.18 -3.28 1.56
C LEU A 70 -8.51 -3.25 2.29
N THR A 71 -8.49 -2.90 3.59
CA THR A 71 -9.65 -2.95 4.48
C THR A 71 -9.92 -1.61 5.15
N ASP A 72 -11.11 -1.46 5.73
CA ASP A 72 -11.47 -0.29 6.53
C ASP A 72 -10.93 -0.36 7.99
N THR A 73 -10.21 -1.45 8.32
CA THR A 73 -9.64 -1.72 9.65
C THR A 73 -8.13 -1.54 9.62
N PRO A 74 -7.50 -0.92 10.65
CA PRO A 74 -6.04 -0.87 10.72
C PRO A 74 -5.42 -2.27 10.65
N GLY A 75 -4.41 -2.45 9.80
CA GLY A 75 -3.69 -3.71 9.75
C GLY A 75 -2.88 -3.96 11.02
N VAL A 76 -2.79 -5.18 11.48
CA VAL A 76 -2.17 -5.53 12.77
C VAL A 76 -0.99 -6.47 12.58
N ALA A 77 0.18 -6.09 13.13
CA ALA A 77 1.34 -6.98 13.26
C ALA A 77 1.77 -7.12 14.71
N MET A 78 2.36 -8.26 15.06
CA MET A 78 2.91 -8.55 16.38
C MET A 78 4.33 -9.10 16.27
N VAL A 79 5.27 -8.51 16.99
CA VAL A 79 6.69 -8.85 16.94
C VAL A 79 7.30 -8.86 18.35
N THR A 80 8.43 -9.56 18.49
CA THR A 80 9.15 -9.58 19.75
C THR A 80 9.96 -8.29 19.99
N ARG A 81 10.67 -8.26 21.13
CA ARG A 81 11.55 -7.18 21.62
C ARG A 81 12.57 -6.73 20.58
N GLY A 82 13.48 -5.88 20.94
CA GLY A 82 14.53 -5.21 20.17
C GLY A 82 14.77 -5.69 18.72
N PRO A 83 15.33 -6.90 18.49
CA PRO A 83 15.60 -7.37 17.13
C PRO A 83 14.35 -7.48 16.24
N GLY A 84 13.22 -8.00 16.78
CA GLY A 84 11.97 -8.09 16.04
C GLY A 84 11.37 -6.71 15.75
N ALA A 85 11.41 -5.82 16.73
CA ALA A 85 11.01 -4.42 16.60
C ALA A 85 11.83 -3.69 15.53
N ALA A 86 13.15 -3.90 15.50
CA ALA A 86 14.04 -3.31 14.50
C ALA A 86 13.69 -3.78 13.08
N ASN A 87 13.47 -5.09 12.89
CA ASN A 87 13.10 -5.64 11.59
C ASN A 87 11.74 -5.14 11.08
N ALA A 88 10.77 -4.93 11.98
CA ALA A 88 9.44 -4.43 11.63
C ALA A 88 9.42 -2.93 11.24
N HIS A 89 10.47 -2.17 11.59
CA HIS A 89 10.51 -0.72 11.39
C HIS A 89 10.32 -0.30 9.92
N VAL A 90 10.76 -1.11 8.98
CA VAL A 90 10.61 -0.81 7.54
C VAL A 90 9.15 -0.71 7.12
N GLY A 91 8.28 -1.62 7.59
CA GLY A 91 6.83 -1.56 7.32
C GLY A 91 6.15 -0.41 8.06
N LEU A 92 6.59 -0.12 9.28
CA LEU A 92 6.11 1.04 10.04
C LEU A 92 6.42 2.36 9.31
N HIS A 93 7.65 2.54 8.82
CA HIS A 93 8.04 3.71 8.03
C HIS A 93 7.20 3.82 6.74
N THR A 94 6.90 2.69 6.10
CA THR A 94 6.02 2.65 4.92
C THR A 94 4.62 3.13 5.28
N ALA A 95 4.01 2.60 6.35
CA ALA A 95 2.70 3.03 6.82
C ALA A 95 2.65 4.54 7.18
N TRP A 96 3.74 5.08 7.75
CA TRP A 96 3.86 6.50 8.05
C TRP A 96 3.87 7.37 6.79
N GLN A 97 4.70 7.04 5.81
CA GLN A 97 4.81 7.80 4.56
C GLN A 97 3.55 7.70 3.72
N ASP A 98 2.95 6.51 3.66
CA ASP A 98 1.77 6.22 2.87
C ASP A 98 0.47 6.67 3.53
N SER A 99 0.53 7.10 4.80
CA SER A 99 -0.67 7.44 5.60
C SER A 99 -1.64 6.26 5.72
N THR A 100 -1.10 5.08 6.02
CA THR A 100 -1.86 3.83 6.17
C THR A 100 -2.12 3.53 7.63
N ALA A 101 -3.36 3.23 7.99
CA ALA A 101 -3.71 2.83 9.35
C ALA A 101 -3.11 1.45 9.69
N MET A 102 -2.26 1.40 10.71
CA MET A 102 -1.58 0.18 11.15
C MET A 102 -1.34 0.21 12.66
N VAL A 103 -1.42 -0.94 13.32
CA VAL A 103 -1.01 -1.11 14.72
C VAL A 103 0.05 -2.19 14.81
N LEU A 104 1.21 -1.84 15.35
CA LEU A 104 2.31 -2.76 15.63
C LEU A 104 2.39 -3.02 17.14
N PHE A 105 2.09 -4.24 17.56
CA PHE A 105 2.32 -4.70 18.92
C PHE A 105 3.74 -5.22 19.05
N VAL A 106 4.45 -4.77 20.07
CA VAL A 106 5.83 -5.13 20.33
C VAL A 106 5.97 -5.64 21.74
N GLY A 107 6.39 -6.90 21.90
CA GLY A 107 6.70 -7.45 23.22
C GLY A 107 7.86 -6.69 23.86
N LEU A 108 7.79 -6.47 25.16
CA LEU A 108 8.82 -5.77 25.93
C LEU A 108 9.29 -6.63 27.10
N ILE A 109 10.45 -6.27 27.64
CA ILE A 109 10.95 -6.82 28.91
C ILE A 109 10.02 -6.45 30.07
N PRO A 110 10.02 -7.23 31.20
CA PRO A 110 9.31 -6.86 32.40
C PRO A 110 9.70 -5.45 32.91
N PHE A 111 8.73 -4.73 33.47
CA PHE A 111 8.98 -3.39 34.02
C PHE A 111 10.10 -3.36 35.08
N GLU A 112 10.18 -4.38 35.93
CA GLU A 112 11.19 -4.48 36.96
C GLU A 112 12.61 -4.68 36.43
N HIS A 113 12.77 -5.06 35.15
CA HIS A 113 14.08 -5.27 34.51
C HIS A 113 14.57 -4.06 33.72
N ARG A 114 13.79 -3.00 33.62
CA ARG A 114 14.16 -1.79 32.85
C ARG A 114 15.39 -1.11 33.42
N GLU A 115 16.17 -0.51 32.53
CA GLU A 115 17.42 0.22 32.84
C GLU A 115 18.51 -0.65 33.52
N LYS A 116 18.46 -1.97 33.24
CA LYS A 116 19.43 -2.93 33.74
C LYS A 116 20.19 -3.66 32.63
N GLU A 117 20.11 -3.16 31.38
CA GLU A 117 20.64 -3.82 30.19
C GLU A 117 20.08 -5.25 30.05
N ALA A 118 18.78 -5.39 30.29
CA ALA A 118 18.09 -6.66 30.19
C ALA A 118 18.13 -7.21 28.75
N PHE A 119 17.99 -8.53 28.59
CA PHE A 119 18.08 -9.19 27.30
C PHE A 119 17.08 -8.61 26.30
N GLN A 120 17.58 -8.07 25.17
CA GLN A 120 16.82 -7.41 24.11
C GLN A 120 16.05 -6.14 24.56
N GLU A 121 16.48 -5.50 25.61
CA GLU A 121 15.92 -4.23 26.09
C GLU A 121 16.06 -3.12 25.04
N PHE A 122 15.04 -2.32 24.87
CA PHE A 122 15.05 -1.07 24.11
C PHE A 122 13.93 -0.15 24.61
N ASP A 123 14.04 1.14 24.34
CA ASP A 123 12.98 2.09 24.60
C ASP A 123 12.12 2.30 23.32
N PRO A 124 10.87 1.82 23.30
CA PRO A 124 10.03 1.95 22.11
C PRO A 124 9.74 3.39 21.72
N LYS A 125 9.66 4.33 22.68
CA LYS A 125 9.45 5.75 22.35
C LYS A 125 10.63 6.31 21.58
N SER A 126 11.84 6.11 22.05
CA SER A 126 13.04 6.61 21.38
C SER A 126 13.22 6.01 19.98
N TRP A 127 12.83 4.75 19.77
CA TRP A 127 13.01 4.07 18.49
C TRP A 127 11.94 4.44 17.44
N PHE A 128 10.71 4.65 17.87
CA PHE A 128 9.58 4.78 16.93
C PHE A 128 8.98 6.19 16.85
N ASP A 129 9.35 7.11 17.73
CA ASP A 129 8.74 8.45 17.86
C ASP A 129 8.76 9.27 16.56
N THR A 130 9.76 9.06 15.70
CA THR A 130 9.90 9.77 14.43
C THR A 130 9.14 9.11 13.26
N GLY A 131 8.75 7.84 13.38
CA GLY A 131 8.10 7.05 12.33
C GLY A 131 6.75 6.49 12.71
N ALA A 132 6.26 6.76 13.91
CA ALA A 132 4.95 6.36 14.38
C ALA A 132 4.10 7.58 14.72
N LYS A 133 2.80 7.47 14.47
CA LYS A 133 1.83 8.50 14.85
C LYS A 133 1.68 8.60 16.36
N ARG A 134 1.77 7.48 17.04
CA ARG A 134 1.75 7.37 18.50
C ARG A 134 2.51 6.13 18.95
N VAL A 135 3.23 6.25 20.05
CA VAL A 135 3.88 5.13 20.75
C VAL A 135 3.31 5.04 22.15
N MET A 136 2.75 3.90 22.49
CA MET A 136 2.12 3.62 23.78
C MET A 136 2.74 2.38 24.42
N VAL A 137 2.69 2.26 25.73
CA VAL A 137 3.14 1.08 26.47
C VAL A 137 2.04 0.73 27.47
N LEU A 138 1.64 -0.53 27.49
CA LEU A 138 0.70 -1.06 28.47
C LEU A 138 1.36 -1.06 29.85
N ASP A 139 0.91 -0.18 30.73
CA ASP A 139 1.50 0.00 32.06
C ASP A 139 0.71 -0.70 33.19
N HIS A 140 -0.58 -0.99 32.95
CA HIS A 140 -1.46 -1.66 33.89
C HIS A 140 -2.37 -2.68 33.15
N PRO A 141 -2.57 -3.89 33.70
CA PRO A 141 -3.40 -4.92 33.04
C PRO A 141 -4.84 -4.47 32.80
N GLU A 142 -5.40 -3.62 33.67
CA GLU A 142 -6.76 -3.07 33.55
C GLU A 142 -6.98 -2.24 32.29
N ARG A 143 -5.90 -1.68 31.74
CA ARG A 143 -5.92 -0.83 30.57
C ARG A 143 -5.78 -1.57 29.24
N ALA A 144 -5.74 -2.90 29.27
CA ALA A 144 -5.51 -3.71 28.07
C ALA A 144 -6.55 -3.45 26.97
N SER A 145 -7.83 -3.35 27.30
CA SER A 145 -8.87 -3.02 26.32
C SER A 145 -8.86 -1.54 25.91
N GLU A 146 -8.60 -0.64 26.85
CA GLU A 146 -8.50 0.81 26.59
C GLU A 146 -7.37 1.10 25.59
N ILE A 147 -6.19 0.53 25.79
CA ILE A 147 -5.03 0.78 24.93
C ILE A 147 -5.26 0.28 23.49
N VAL A 148 -5.98 -0.83 23.32
CA VAL A 148 -6.37 -1.32 21.99
C VAL A 148 -7.33 -0.33 21.32
N ALA A 149 -8.38 0.10 22.03
CA ALA A 149 -9.34 1.07 21.50
C ALA A 149 -8.66 2.38 21.10
N GLU A 150 -7.77 2.90 21.95
CA GLU A 150 -6.96 4.09 21.64
C GLU A 150 -6.01 3.89 20.47
N ALA A 151 -5.37 2.72 20.35
CA ALA A 151 -4.46 2.42 19.26
C ALA A 151 -5.19 2.38 17.91
N MET A 152 -6.31 1.65 17.84
CA MET A 152 -7.13 1.53 16.64
C MET A 152 -7.71 2.90 16.23
N PHE A 153 -8.21 3.68 17.19
CA PHE A 153 -8.68 5.04 16.96
C PHE A 153 -7.55 5.96 16.47
N ALA A 154 -6.40 5.96 17.14
CA ALA A 154 -5.28 6.81 16.78
C ALA A 154 -4.73 6.47 15.38
N ALA A 155 -4.68 5.19 15.01
CA ALA A 155 -4.23 4.77 13.69
C ALA A 155 -5.13 5.31 12.56
N SER A 156 -6.45 5.38 12.78
CA SER A 156 -7.46 5.74 11.78
C SER A 156 -7.89 7.21 11.80
N SER A 157 -7.67 7.94 12.93
CA SER A 157 -8.17 9.31 13.11
C SER A 157 -7.26 10.36 12.46
N GLY A 158 -7.82 11.49 12.01
CA GLY A 158 -7.05 12.52 11.30
C GLY A 158 -6.31 11.91 10.10
N ARG A 159 -5.05 12.28 9.85
CA ARG A 159 -4.20 11.57 8.90
C ARG A 159 -3.96 10.15 9.41
N PRO A 160 -4.40 9.09 8.71
CA PRO A 160 -4.09 7.72 9.13
C PRO A 160 -2.59 7.48 9.23
N GLY A 161 -2.19 6.52 10.06
CA GLY A 161 -0.77 6.21 10.22
C GLY A 161 -0.52 5.13 11.27
N PRO A 162 0.73 4.67 11.39
CA PRO A 162 1.09 3.57 12.28
C PRO A 162 1.10 3.99 13.75
N VAL A 163 0.64 3.09 14.60
CA VAL A 163 0.70 3.19 16.06
C VAL A 163 1.48 2.00 16.60
N VAL A 164 2.34 2.23 17.57
CA VAL A 164 3.11 1.18 18.26
C VAL A 164 2.58 1.00 19.67
N VAL A 165 2.34 -0.24 20.07
CA VAL A 165 1.90 -0.63 21.41
C VAL A 165 2.91 -1.61 22.01
N GLY A 166 3.63 -1.17 23.02
CA GLY A 166 4.54 -2.00 23.79
C GLY A 166 3.81 -2.85 24.81
N LEU A 167 4.14 -4.14 24.86
CA LEU A 167 3.54 -5.16 25.72
C LEU A 167 4.58 -5.69 26.72
N PRO A 168 4.70 -5.13 27.94
CA PRO A 168 5.58 -5.68 28.95
C PRO A 168 5.15 -7.07 29.40
N GLU A 169 6.08 -7.99 29.43
CA GLU A 169 5.85 -9.43 29.68
C GLU A 169 5.19 -9.70 31.03
N ASP A 170 5.56 -8.96 32.06
CA ASP A 170 5.01 -9.07 33.43
C ASP A 170 3.61 -8.46 33.57
N ILE A 171 3.20 -7.56 32.66
CA ILE A 171 1.87 -6.97 32.67
C ILE A 171 0.86 -7.82 31.91
N ILE A 172 1.23 -8.32 30.72
CA ILE A 172 0.27 -9.06 29.88
C ILE A 172 -0.18 -10.38 30.50
N THR A 173 0.61 -10.95 31.43
CA THR A 173 0.27 -12.20 32.15
C THR A 173 -0.67 -11.97 33.34
N GLN A 174 -0.87 -10.73 33.78
CA GLN A 174 -1.69 -10.43 34.93
C GLN A 174 -3.19 -10.54 34.60
N ALA A 175 -3.92 -11.26 35.44
CA ALA A 175 -5.35 -11.43 35.31
C ALA A 175 -6.12 -10.20 35.81
N HIS A 176 -7.11 -9.78 35.05
CA HIS A 176 -7.99 -8.69 35.45
C HIS A 176 -9.40 -8.85 34.85
N SER A 177 -10.41 -8.38 35.57
CA SER A 177 -11.78 -8.27 35.07
C SER A 177 -11.97 -6.85 34.52
N SER A 178 -11.80 -6.65 33.22
CA SER A 178 -12.10 -5.38 32.56
C SER A 178 -13.21 -5.51 31.52
N VAL A 179 -13.83 -4.39 31.21
CA VAL A 179 -14.86 -4.29 30.17
C VAL A 179 -14.16 -4.06 28.83
N ILE A 180 -14.65 -4.69 27.76
CA ILE A 180 -14.18 -4.42 26.42
C ILE A 180 -14.64 -3.03 26.00
N HIS A 181 -13.71 -2.15 25.65
CA HIS A 181 -13.98 -0.84 25.09
C HIS A 181 -14.40 -0.97 23.62
N PRO A 182 -15.54 -0.42 23.22
CA PRO A 182 -16.00 -0.46 21.83
C PRO A 182 -15.15 0.44 20.93
N PRO A 183 -15.22 0.26 19.59
CA PRO A 183 -14.59 1.15 18.63
C PRO A 183 -14.98 2.62 18.85
N ILE A 184 -14.00 3.51 18.83
CA ILE A 184 -14.21 4.95 18.99
C ILE A 184 -14.51 5.54 17.58
N PRO A 185 -15.63 6.25 17.39
CA PRO A 185 -15.98 6.85 16.12
C PRO A 185 -14.93 7.87 15.64
N VAL A 186 -14.51 7.75 14.37
CA VAL A 186 -13.54 8.66 13.76
C VAL A 186 -14.26 9.81 13.03
N ALA A 187 -13.83 11.04 13.25
CA ALA A 187 -14.35 12.19 12.54
C ALA A 187 -13.94 12.19 11.06
N SER A 188 -14.87 12.46 10.16
CA SER A 188 -14.66 12.47 8.71
C SER A 188 -14.61 13.86 8.07
N GLY A 189 -14.91 14.92 8.85
CA GLY A 189 -15.01 16.28 8.32
C GLY A 189 -16.17 16.45 7.35
N GLY A 190 -16.02 17.37 6.39
CA GLY A 190 -17.01 17.63 5.34
C GLY A 190 -16.88 19.03 4.76
N MET A 191 -17.49 19.30 3.61
CA MET A 191 -17.53 20.65 3.03
C MET A 191 -18.44 21.57 3.86
N THR A 192 -17.93 22.74 4.19
CA THR A 192 -18.78 23.85 4.67
C THR A 192 -19.59 24.44 3.50
N VAL A 193 -20.60 25.25 3.81
CA VAL A 193 -21.38 25.96 2.79
C VAL A 193 -20.47 26.86 1.92
N ASP A 194 -19.45 27.46 2.52
CA ASP A 194 -18.53 28.33 1.79
C ASP A 194 -17.54 27.52 0.97
N ASP A 195 -17.05 26.37 1.44
CA ASP A 195 -16.23 25.45 0.64
C ASP A 195 -16.97 25.00 -0.63
N TRP A 196 -18.25 24.64 -0.45
CA TRP A 196 -19.10 24.21 -1.56
C TRP A 196 -19.32 25.32 -2.59
N LYS A 197 -19.61 26.56 -2.14
CA LYS A 197 -19.77 27.72 -3.03
C LYS A 197 -18.49 28.07 -3.77
N ASP A 198 -17.36 28.09 -3.07
CA ASP A 198 -16.08 28.48 -3.65
C ASP A 198 -15.62 27.43 -4.67
N LEU A 199 -15.73 26.13 -4.36
CA LEU A 199 -15.41 25.07 -5.31
C LEU A 199 -16.31 25.11 -6.55
N LYS A 200 -17.64 25.31 -6.37
CA LYS A 200 -18.56 25.43 -7.49
C LYS A 200 -18.23 26.63 -8.37
N ALA A 201 -17.94 27.78 -7.78
CA ALA A 201 -17.57 28.99 -8.52
C ALA A 201 -16.23 28.80 -9.27
N ALA A 202 -15.25 28.16 -8.65
CA ALA A 202 -13.97 27.86 -9.28
C ALA A 202 -14.14 26.91 -10.47
N LEU A 203 -14.91 25.83 -10.34
CA LEU A 203 -15.23 24.92 -11.43
C LEU A 203 -15.95 25.63 -12.58
N GLN A 204 -16.97 26.45 -12.28
CA GLN A 204 -17.72 27.18 -13.33
C GLN A 204 -16.85 28.20 -14.11
N LYS A 205 -15.78 28.69 -13.50
CA LYS A 205 -14.83 29.63 -14.12
C LYS A 205 -13.73 28.92 -14.92
N ALA A 206 -13.36 27.69 -14.52
CA ALA A 206 -12.26 26.97 -15.10
C ALA A 206 -12.55 26.47 -16.52
N GLU A 207 -11.57 26.57 -17.41
CA GLU A 207 -11.57 26.01 -18.74
C GLU A 207 -10.88 24.64 -18.80
N ARG A 208 -9.86 24.44 -17.95
CA ARG A 208 -9.03 23.22 -17.88
C ARG A 208 -8.85 22.75 -16.43
N PRO A 209 -9.97 22.39 -15.76
CA PRO A 209 -9.88 21.83 -14.42
C PRO A 209 -9.22 20.45 -14.43
N LEU A 210 -8.58 20.07 -13.33
CA LEU A 210 -8.04 18.74 -13.10
C LEU A 210 -8.26 18.31 -11.66
N PHE A 211 -8.87 17.15 -11.49
CA PHE A 211 -8.85 16.44 -10.21
C PHE A 211 -7.59 15.58 -10.12
N VAL A 212 -6.91 15.61 -8.98
CA VAL A 212 -5.80 14.72 -8.66
C VAL A 212 -6.18 13.93 -7.42
N PHE A 213 -6.37 12.63 -7.58
CA PHE A 213 -6.75 11.76 -6.47
C PHE A 213 -5.58 10.92 -5.99
N GLY A 214 -5.56 10.64 -4.70
CA GLY A 214 -4.51 9.82 -4.08
C GLY A 214 -4.84 9.47 -2.63
N GLY A 215 -3.85 8.93 -1.92
CA GLY A 215 -4.03 8.48 -0.55
C GLY A 215 -4.77 7.14 -0.45
N ASN A 216 -4.92 6.66 0.79
CA ASN A 216 -5.51 5.36 1.10
C ASN A 216 -6.79 5.46 1.96
N ASP A 217 -7.34 6.66 2.14
CA ASP A 217 -8.49 6.91 3.03
C ASP A 217 -9.81 7.03 2.22
N TRP A 218 -9.92 6.21 1.18
CA TRP A 218 -11.10 6.04 0.36
C TRP A 218 -11.91 4.82 0.78
N THR A 219 -13.16 4.73 0.31
CA THR A 219 -13.97 3.51 0.34
C THR A 219 -14.34 3.12 -1.09
N HIS A 220 -14.68 1.85 -1.32
CA HIS A 220 -15.15 1.38 -2.63
C HIS A 220 -16.33 2.22 -3.14
N SER A 221 -17.33 2.45 -2.28
CA SER A 221 -18.50 3.27 -2.65
C SER A 221 -18.15 4.72 -2.99
N ALA A 222 -17.19 5.32 -2.27
CA ALA A 222 -16.76 6.68 -2.59
C ALA A 222 -16.00 6.76 -3.91
N ALA A 223 -15.17 5.78 -4.21
CA ALA A 223 -14.44 5.69 -5.47
C ALA A 223 -15.41 5.56 -6.66
N GLU A 224 -16.40 4.67 -6.57
CA GLU A 224 -17.45 4.51 -7.59
C GLU A 224 -18.23 5.82 -7.82
N LYS A 225 -18.77 6.41 -6.74
CA LYS A 225 -19.50 7.69 -6.82
C LYS A 225 -18.66 8.81 -7.44
N PHE A 226 -17.37 8.85 -7.10
CA PHE A 226 -16.45 9.86 -7.62
C PHE A 226 -16.21 9.67 -9.12
N SER A 227 -15.96 8.43 -9.56
CA SER A 227 -15.82 8.08 -10.99
C SER A 227 -17.07 8.46 -11.78
N ASP A 228 -18.26 8.04 -11.32
CA ASP A 228 -19.54 8.32 -11.96
C ASP A 228 -19.80 9.82 -12.08
N TRP A 229 -19.51 10.59 -11.03
CA TRP A 229 -19.70 12.05 -11.02
C TRP A 229 -18.77 12.75 -12.02
N LEU A 230 -17.49 12.34 -12.06
CA LEU A 230 -16.52 12.86 -13.02
C LEU A 230 -16.95 12.57 -14.46
N GLU A 231 -17.41 11.36 -14.75
CA GLU A 231 -17.90 10.97 -16.06
C GLU A 231 -19.11 11.78 -16.50
N ALA A 232 -20.09 11.92 -15.61
CA ALA A 232 -21.31 12.68 -15.88
C ALA A 232 -21.02 14.14 -16.26
N HIS A 233 -19.94 14.73 -15.73
CA HIS A 233 -19.54 16.11 -15.99
C HIS A 233 -18.39 16.24 -16.99
N ARG A 234 -17.86 15.12 -17.52
CA ARG A 234 -16.72 15.09 -18.45
C ARG A 234 -15.50 15.81 -17.88
N LEU A 235 -15.17 15.56 -16.61
CA LEU A 235 -14.06 16.16 -15.88
C LEU A 235 -12.88 15.19 -15.79
N PRO A 236 -11.64 15.63 -16.06
CA PRO A 236 -10.48 14.75 -16.01
C PRO A 236 -9.99 14.52 -14.58
N ALA A 237 -9.53 13.29 -14.32
CA ALA A 237 -8.92 12.91 -13.06
C ALA A 237 -7.64 12.12 -13.26
N ALA A 238 -6.53 12.61 -12.69
CA ALA A 238 -5.24 11.96 -12.67
C ALA A 238 -4.99 11.28 -11.33
N ALA A 239 -4.38 10.09 -11.38
CA ALA A 239 -3.94 9.40 -10.18
C ALA A 239 -2.60 9.96 -9.69
N GLU A 240 -2.48 10.20 -8.38
CA GLU A 240 -1.17 10.32 -7.76
C GLU A 240 -0.36 9.04 -8.01
N TRP A 241 0.94 9.18 -8.12
CA TRP A 241 1.85 8.04 -8.30
C TRP A 241 1.55 6.89 -7.32
N ARG A 242 1.31 5.69 -7.86
CA ARG A 242 0.94 4.48 -7.10
C ARG A 242 -0.43 4.51 -6.38
N CYS A 243 -1.36 5.35 -6.87
CA CYS A 243 -2.72 5.44 -6.32
C CYS A 243 -3.80 5.17 -7.37
N GLN A 244 -3.50 4.38 -8.40
CA GLN A 244 -4.46 4.03 -9.45
C GLN A 244 -5.59 3.14 -8.89
N GLY A 245 -6.76 3.17 -9.55
CA GLY A 245 -7.93 2.34 -9.22
C GLY A 245 -9.06 3.08 -8.48
N THR A 246 -8.83 4.28 -7.92
CA THR A 246 -9.92 5.10 -7.36
C THR A 246 -10.88 5.60 -8.44
N VAL A 247 -10.36 5.98 -9.61
CA VAL A 247 -11.13 6.17 -10.83
C VAL A 247 -10.76 5.01 -11.75
N SER A 248 -11.80 4.32 -12.30
CA SER A 248 -11.61 3.14 -13.14
C SER A 248 -10.68 3.44 -14.31
N PHE A 249 -9.78 2.52 -14.63
CA PHE A 249 -8.86 2.65 -15.76
C PHE A 249 -9.62 2.81 -17.10
N SER A 250 -10.78 2.17 -17.26
CA SER A 250 -11.62 2.27 -18.44
C SER A 250 -12.44 3.56 -18.50
N SER A 251 -12.58 4.30 -17.40
CA SER A 251 -13.34 5.54 -17.33
C SER A 251 -12.82 6.58 -18.34
N PRO A 252 -13.70 7.24 -19.12
CA PRO A 252 -13.30 8.34 -20.00
C PRO A 252 -12.70 9.54 -19.24
N SER A 253 -12.98 9.66 -17.93
CA SER A 253 -12.43 10.70 -17.07
C SER A 253 -11.04 10.38 -16.53
N TYR A 254 -10.59 9.12 -16.60
CA TYR A 254 -9.27 8.73 -16.14
C TYR A 254 -8.19 9.14 -17.13
N VAL A 255 -7.29 10.03 -16.71
CA VAL A 255 -6.23 10.56 -17.56
C VAL A 255 -4.82 10.08 -17.19
N GLY A 256 -4.76 9.02 -16.37
CA GLY A 256 -3.54 8.28 -16.05
C GLY A 256 -2.82 8.75 -14.79
N PRO A 257 -1.73 8.04 -14.42
CA PRO A 257 -0.89 8.43 -13.29
C PRO A 257 0.00 9.60 -13.66
N ILE A 258 0.28 10.47 -12.67
CA ILE A 258 1.25 11.56 -12.72
C ILE A 258 2.28 11.41 -11.61
N GLY A 259 3.45 12.00 -11.80
CA GLY A 259 4.60 11.87 -10.91
C GLY A 259 5.78 11.18 -11.57
N TYR A 260 6.61 10.51 -10.79
CA TYR A 260 7.80 9.82 -11.28
C TYR A 260 7.49 8.83 -12.42
N GLY A 261 8.39 8.77 -13.41
CA GLY A 261 8.23 7.93 -14.60
C GLY A 261 7.50 8.61 -15.77
N ARG A 262 6.87 9.78 -15.55
CA ARG A 262 6.18 10.55 -16.60
C ARG A 262 6.42 12.07 -16.48
N PRO A 263 7.66 12.54 -16.41
CA PRO A 263 7.94 13.95 -16.12
C PRO A 263 7.28 14.91 -17.11
N ASP A 264 7.45 14.70 -18.42
CA ASP A 264 6.89 15.59 -19.46
C ASP A 264 5.36 15.64 -19.38
N TYR A 265 4.71 14.51 -19.19
CA TYR A 265 3.25 14.44 -19.03
C TYR A 265 2.80 15.10 -17.73
N THR A 266 3.49 14.86 -16.63
CA THR A 266 3.21 15.47 -15.32
C THR A 266 3.27 16.98 -15.39
N HIS A 267 4.35 17.54 -16.00
CA HIS A 267 4.48 18.98 -16.22
C HIS A 267 3.32 19.50 -17.08
N ARG A 268 3.06 18.87 -18.21
CA ARG A 268 1.97 19.28 -19.09
C ARG A 268 0.63 19.36 -18.36
N VAL A 269 0.23 18.29 -17.67
CA VAL A 269 -1.08 18.22 -17.02
C VAL A 269 -1.22 19.24 -15.89
N LEU A 270 -0.17 19.39 -15.06
CA LEU A 270 -0.18 20.33 -13.95
C LEU A 270 -0.02 21.80 -14.40
N ASP A 271 0.82 22.09 -15.39
CA ASP A 271 1.10 23.45 -15.83
C ASP A 271 0.01 24.03 -16.73
N GLU A 272 -0.62 23.19 -17.59
CA GLU A 272 -1.71 23.61 -18.47
C GLU A 272 -3.07 23.73 -17.76
N SER A 273 -3.27 23.05 -16.63
CA SER A 273 -4.51 23.17 -15.84
C SER A 273 -4.65 24.56 -15.22
N ASP A 274 -5.84 25.14 -15.25
CA ASP A 274 -6.15 26.43 -14.63
C ASP A 274 -6.80 26.31 -13.24
N LEU A 275 -7.29 25.10 -12.89
CA LEU A 275 -7.79 24.74 -11.57
C LEU A 275 -7.30 23.34 -11.21
N LEU A 276 -6.72 23.17 -10.02
CA LEU A 276 -6.34 21.87 -9.48
C LEU A 276 -7.13 21.57 -8.20
N ILE A 277 -7.67 20.36 -8.13
CA ILE A 277 -8.37 19.84 -6.95
C ILE A 277 -7.69 18.54 -6.50
N PHE A 278 -6.93 18.60 -5.42
CA PHE A 278 -6.25 17.44 -4.83
C PHE A 278 -7.18 16.78 -3.82
N VAL A 279 -7.53 15.51 -4.03
CA VAL A 279 -8.46 14.76 -3.17
C VAL A 279 -7.73 13.58 -2.52
N GLY A 280 -7.59 13.63 -1.20
CA GLY A 280 -6.86 12.61 -0.42
C GLY A 280 -5.35 12.69 -0.54
N THR A 281 -4.84 13.64 -1.29
CA THR A 281 -3.41 13.87 -1.53
C THR A 281 -3.06 15.36 -1.50
N VAL A 282 -1.77 15.65 -1.59
CA VAL A 282 -1.24 17.02 -1.64
C VAL A 282 -0.14 17.11 -2.70
N PRO A 283 0.13 18.28 -3.28
CA PRO A 283 1.23 18.47 -4.22
C PRO A 283 2.58 18.28 -3.52
N GLY A 284 3.04 17.03 -3.47
CA GLY A 284 4.30 16.61 -2.86
C GLY A 284 5.41 16.42 -3.89
N ASP A 285 6.57 16.01 -3.42
CA ASP A 285 7.79 15.76 -4.19
C ASP A 285 7.54 14.86 -5.42
N VAL A 286 7.07 13.64 -5.18
CA VAL A 286 6.85 12.65 -6.25
C VAL A 286 5.82 13.11 -7.27
N LEU A 287 4.72 13.71 -6.80
CA LEU A 287 3.62 14.14 -7.64
C LEU A 287 3.99 15.32 -8.53
N THR A 288 4.89 16.18 -8.07
CA THR A 288 5.30 17.40 -8.78
C THR A 288 6.70 17.30 -9.42
N ASP A 289 7.18 16.08 -9.61
CA ASP A 289 8.50 15.79 -10.20
C ASP A 289 9.63 16.60 -9.52
N GLY A 290 9.86 16.32 -8.24
CA GLY A 290 10.89 17.01 -7.46
C GLY A 290 10.58 18.48 -7.17
N PHE A 291 9.30 18.84 -6.98
CA PHE A 291 8.84 20.24 -6.82
C PHE A 291 9.12 21.14 -8.02
N THR A 292 9.30 20.59 -9.22
CA THR A 292 9.61 21.35 -10.43
C THR A 292 8.39 21.66 -11.28
N ALA A 293 7.38 20.76 -11.33
CA ALA A 293 6.13 21.03 -12.00
C ALA A 293 5.34 22.13 -11.28
N ARG A 294 4.68 23.00 -12.07
CA ARG A 294 3.85 24.10 -11.57
C ARG A 294 4.58 25.05 -10.63
N GLN A 295 5.73 25.54 -11.01
CA GLN A 295 6.49 26.54 -10.23
C GLN A 295 5.74 27.88 -10.10
N ASN A 296 4.85 28.23 -11.03
CA ASN A 296 4.01 29.43 -11.02
C ASN A 296 2.60 29.10 -10.53
N TRP A 297 2.38 29.25 -9.22
CA TRP A 297 1.12 28.95 -8.55
C TRP A 297 0.16 30.15 -8.52
N ASP A 298 -0.06 30.82 -9.62
CA ASP A 298 -0.99 31.95 -9.77
C ASP A 298 -2.46 31.52 -9.99
N LYS A 299 -2.72 30.21 -10.01
CA LYS A 299 -4.01 29.60 -10.31
C LYS A 299 -4.66 28.97 -9.08
N ASP A 300 -5.98 28.75 -9.15
CA ASP A 300 -6.74 28.19 -8.04
C ASP A 300 -6.35 26.74 -7.73
N ASN A 301 -6.08 26.48 -6.44
CA ASN A 301 -5.71 25.18 -5.90
C ASN A 301 -6.57 24.83 -4.69
N PHE A 302 -7.31 23.72 -4.80
CA PHE A 302 -8.09 23.17 -3.69
C PHE A 302 -7.39 21.91 -3.18
N ILE A 303 -7.30 21.76 -1.86
CA ILE A 303 -6.78 20.56 -1.21
C ILE A 303 -7.83 20.00 -0.29
N VAL A 304 -8.23 18.76 -0.53
CA VAL A 304 -9.16 17.99 0.30
C VAL A 304 -8.37 16.97 1.09
N THR A 305 -8.25 17.17 2.39
CA THR A 305 -7.57 16.26 3.31
C THR A 305 -8.14 16.40 4.72
N ILE A 306 -8.19 15.31 5.46
CA ILE A 306 -8.65 15.34 6.86
C ILE A 306 -7.61 15.96 7.81
N ASP A 307 -6.35 16.05 7.40
CA ASP A 307 -5.28 16.64 8.22
C ASP A 307 -5.05 18.12 7.85
N PRO A 308 -5.40 19.07 8.73
CA PRO A 308 -5.19 20.49 8.46
C PRO A 308 -3.72 20.90 8.34
N SER A 309 -2.78 20.08 8.79
CA SER A 309 -1.34 20.35 8.70
C SER A 309 -0.75 20.01 7.33
N LEU A 310 -1.44 19.18 6.52
CA LEU A 310 -1.03 18.75 5.18
C LEU A 310 -1.46 19.74 4.08
N ARG A 311 -1.38 21.00 4.32
CA ARG A 311 -1.53 21.98 3.24
C ARG A 311 -0.25 22.07 2.42
N GLY A 312 -0.39 22.49 1.16
CA GLY A 312 0.68 22.54 0.18
C GLY A 312 2.01 23.10 0.69
N ARG A 313 2.92 22.21 0.95
CA ARG A 313 4.32 22.57 1.24
C ARG A 313 5.06 23.03 0.00
N SER A 314 4.47 22.81 -1.17
CA SER A 314 5.03 23.06 -2.49
C SER A 314 4.36 24.21 -3.25
N GLY A 315 3.58 25.05 -2.60
CA GLY A 315 2.99 26.22 -3.24
C GLY A 315 1.75 26.78 -2.52
N PRO A 316 1.18 27.89 -3.00
CA PRO A 316 -0.02 28.49 -2.44
C PRO A 316 -1.24 27.57 -2.60
N VAL A 317 -2.12 27.62 -1.62
CA VAL A 317 -3.39 26.92 -1.58
C VAL A 317 -4.50 27.97 -1.51
N THR A 318 -5.42 27.94 -2.47
CA THR A 318 -6.57 28.84 -2.48
C THR A 318 -7.54 28.44 -1.36
N ARG A 319 -7.82 27.16 -1.25
CA ARG A 319 -8.75 26.62 -0.24
C ARG A 319 -8.31 25.24 0.23
N GLN A 320 -8.34 25.03 1.55
CA GLN A 320 -8.22 23.70 2.15
C GLN A 320 -9.58 23.26 2.69
N ILE A 321 -10.06 22.10 2.24
CA ILE A 321 -11.29 21.47 2.70
C ILE A 321 -10.91 20.33 3.65
N ILE A 322 -11.35 20.42 4.90
CA ILE A 322 -11.03 19.40 5.93
C ILE A 322 -12.07 18.28 5.86
N ALA A 323 -11.76 17.26 5.07
CA ALA A 323 -12.64 16.11 4.89
C ALA A 323 -11.84 14.87 4.50
N LYS A 324 -12.32 13.69 4.91
CA LYS A 324 -11.95 12.43 4.28
C LYS A 324 -12.47 12.39 2.84
N PRO A 325 -11.77 11.74 1.89
CA PRO A 325 -12.25 11.63 0.51
C PRO A 325 -13.69 11.14 0.39
N ALA A 326 -14.06 10.10 1.15
CA ALA A 326 -15.43 9.56 1.11
C ALA A 326 -16.49 10.61 1.48
N LYS A 327 -16.25 11.41 2.51
CA LYS A 327 -17.19 12.46 2.93
C LYS A 327 -17.22 13.64 1.96
N PHE A 328 -16.07 14.00 1.40
CA PHE A 328 -15.99 15.02 0.35
C PHE A 328 -16.80 14.60 -0.88
N VAL A 329 -16.69 13.34 -1.31
CA VAL A 329 -17.44 12.82 -2.46
C VAL A 329 -18.94 12.83 -2.18
N ASP A 330 -19.41 12.43 -1.01
CA ASP A 330 -20.83 12.50 -0.65
C ASP A 330 -21.40 13.93 -0.72
N ASP A 331 -20.58 14.94 -0.46
CA ASP A 331 -20.97 16.34 -0.61
C ASP A 331 -20.83 16.82 -2.08
N LEU A 332 -19.78 16.35 -2.79
CA LEU A 332 -19.50 16.70 -4.20
C LEU A 332 -20.60 16.24 -5.16
N VAL A 333 -21.09 15.01 -5.01
CA VAL A 333 -22.11 14.42 -5.90
C VAL A 333 -23.45 15.16 -5.87
N ARG A 334 -23.66 16.03 -4.89
CA ARG A 334 -24.82 16.93 -4.82
C ARG A 334 -24.62 18.21 -5.61
N MET A 335 -23.42 18.41 -6.18
CA MET A 335 -23.11 19.60 -6.96
C MET A 335 -23.55 19.39 -8.39
N ASP A 336 -24.60 20.08 -8.79
CA ASP A 336 -25.05 20.15 -10.17
C ASP A 336 -24.25 21.22 -10.92
N LEU A 337 -23.63 20.84 -12.02
CA LEU A 337 -22.84 21.68 -12.91
C LEU A 337 -23.42 21.60 -14.32
N PRO A 338 -23.47 22.71 -15.07
CA PRO A 338 -23.90 22.68 -16.45
C PRO A 338 -22.91 21.90 -17.33
N ALA A 339 -23.40 21.30 -18.39
CA ALA A 339 -22.54 20.68 -19.39
C ALA A 339 -21.56 21.72 -19.96
N ASN A 340 -20.30 21.30 -20.16
CA ASN A 340 -19.23 22.17 -20.62
C ASN A 340 -18.37 21.47 -21.69
N ASP A 341 -18.53 21.89 -22.93
CA ASP A 341 -17.81 21.30 -24.06
C ASP A 341 -16.28 21.53 -23.97
N THR A 342 -15.84 22.59 -23.31
CA THR A 342 -14.40 22.88 -23.10
C THR A 342 -13.79 21.83 -22.18
N TRP A 343 -14.49 21.44 -21.11
CA TRP A 343 -14.04 20.37 -20.22
C TRP A 343 -13.98 19.02 -20.95
N ALA A 344 -15.00 18.72 -21.76
CA ALA A 344 -15.02 17.50 -22.55
C ALA A 344 -13.82 17.42 -23.50
N GLN A 345 -13.52 18.49 -24.24
CA GLN A 345 -12.38 18.56 -25.13
C GLN A 345 -11.03 18.43 -24.40
N TRP A 346 -10.92 19.07 -23.23
CA TRP A 346 -9.73 18.97 -22.39
C TRP A 346 -9.54 17.51 -21.90
N THR A 347 -10.58 16.89 -21.36
CA THR A 347 -10.57 15.51 -20.90
C THR A 347 -10.20 14.54 -22.02
N ASP A 348 -10.84 14.65 -23.19
CA ASP A 348 -10.56 13.80 -24.36
C ASP A 348 -9.12 13.92 -24.84
N SER A 349 -8.55 15.14 -24.78
CA SER A 349 -7.14 15.37 -25.17
C SER A 349 -6.16 14.65 -24.24
N LEU A 350 -6.41 14.68 -22.93
CA LEU A 350 -5.57 13.98 -21.94
C LEU A 350 -5.81 12.46 -21.97
N ARG A 351 -7.06 12.04 -22.12
CA ARG A 351 -7.42 10.62 -22.23
C ARG A 351 -6.74 9.96 -23.43
N SER A 352 -6.74 10.61 -24.58
CA SER A 352 -6.05 10.10 -25.77
C SER A 352 -4.55 9.86 -25.54
N ILE A 353 -3.88 10.74 -24.79
CA ILE A 353 -2.47 10.55 -24.43
C ILE A 353 -2.32 9.35 -23.50
N GLN A 354 -3.23 9.20 -22.52
CA GLN A 354 -3.21 8.08 -21.59
C GLN A 354 -3.43 6.74 -22.31
N GLU A 355 -4.41 6.65 -23.18
CA GLU A 355 -4.70 5.45 -23.97
C GLU A 355 -3.53 5.03 -24.85
N ASN A 356 -2.92 5.97 -25.54
CA ASN A 356 -1.73 5.70 -26.35
C ASN A 356 -0.54 5.23 -25.48
N TRP A 357 -0.36 5.84 -24.31
CA TRP A 357 0.75 5.47 -23.41
C TRP A 357 0.55 4.09 -22.80
N SER A 358 -0.68 3.73 -22.42
CA SER A 358 -0.99 2.46 -21.74
C SER A 358 -1.44 1.34 -22.69
N ALA A 359 -1.40 1.58 -24.01
CA ALA A 359 -1.73 0.56 -24.99
C ALA A 359 -0.85 -0.68 -24.80
N LEU A 360 -1.49 -1.84 -24.61
CA LEU A 360 -0.75 -3.09 -24.39
C LEU A 360 0.16 -3.40 -25.59
N PRO A 361 1.40 -3.82 -25.33
CA PRO A 361 2.28 -4.30 -26.39
C PRO A 361 1.71 -5.57 -27.05
N PRO A 362 2.25 -5.99 -28.22
CA PRO A 362 1.90 -7.27 -28.80
C PRO A 362 2.14 -8.43 -27.83
N ALA A 363 1.19 -9.38 -27.77
CA ALA A 363 1.36 -10.60 -26.96
C ALA A 363 2.17 -11.68 -27.69
N GLU A 364 2.27 -11.56 -29.01
CA GLU A 364 3.06 -12.47 -29.83
C GLU A 364 4.53 -12.31 -29.50
N PRO A 365 5.23 -13.42 -29.20
CA PRO A 365 6.65 -13.36 -28.86
C PRO A 365 7.49 -13.02 -30.07
N SER A 366 8.65 -12.45 -29.83
CA SER A 366 9.67 -12.18 -30.84
C SER A 366 10.90 -13.07 -30.63
N ALA A 367 11.84 -13.03 -31.55
CA ALA A 367 13.11 -13.73 -31.35
C ALA A 367 13.98 -13.04 -30.30
N GLY A 368 14.76 -13.82 -29.54
CA GLY A 368 15.74 -13.35 -28.57
C GLY A 368 15.30 -13.47 -27.13
N PRO A 369 16.00 -12.78 -26.21
CA PRO A 369 15.76 -12.88 -24.78
C PRO A 369 14.33 -12.53 -24.36
N ALA A 370 13.89 -13.12 -23.24
CA ALA A 370 12.57 -12.90 -22.68
C ALA A 370 12.31 -11.41 -22.43
N LYS A 371 11.06 -10.96 -22.68
CA LYS A 371 10.66 -9.56 -22.58
C LYS A 371 9.55 -9.36 -21.59
N MET A 372 9.72 -8.38 -20.71
CA MET A 372 8.66 -7.98 -19.79
C MET A 372 7.42 -7.47 -20.53
N ALA A 373 7.57 -6.86 -21.71
CA ALA A 373 6.46 -6.42 -22.56
C ALA A 373 5.55 -7.61 -22.97
N THR A 374 6.14 -8.70 -23.46
CA THR A 374 5.42 -9.93 -23.82
C THR A 374 4.77 -10.56 -22.59
N ALA A 375 5.48 -10.59 -21.45
CA ALA A 375 4.94 -11.11 -20.20
C ALA A 375 3.73 -10.31 -19.73
N MET A 376 3.81 -8.98 -19.70
CA MET A 376 2.69 -8.11 -19.32
C MET A 376 1.48 -8.27 -20.23
N ALA A 377 1.68 -8.27 -21.55
CA ALA A 377 0.59 -8.41 -22.50
C ALA A 377 -0.14 -9.75 -22.38
N ASN A 378 0.58 -10.84 -22.13
CA ASN A 378 -0.03 -12.16 -21.91
C ASN A 378 -0.70 -12.25 -20.54
N THR A 379 -0.08 -11.71 -19.51
CA THR A 379 -0.66 -11.73 -18.15
C THR A 379 -1.96 -10.94 -18.07
N VAL A 380 -1.96 -9.68 -18.51
CA VAL A 380 -3.15 -8.81 -18.42
C VAL A 380 -4.37 -9.40 -19.15
N ARG A 381 -4.16 -10.14 -20.24
CA ARG A 381 -5.25 -10.81 -20.99
C ARG A 381 -5.87 -12.01 -20.29
N LEU A 382 -5.17 -12.60 -19.31
CA LEU A 382 -5.67 -13.74 -18.51
C LEU A 382 -6.36 -13.31 -17.23
N LEU A 383 -5.97 -12.14 -16.69
CA LEU A 383 -6.50 -11.65 -15.43
C LEU A 383 -7.96 -11.24 -15.55
N SER A 384 -8.71 -11.43 -14.46
CA SER A 384 -10.08 -10.93 -14.31
C SER A 384 -10.13 -9.40 -14.19
N ASP A 385 -11.28 -8.79 -14.50
CA ASP A 385 -11.47 -7.33 -14.41
C ASP A 385 -11.31 -6.79 -12.97
N ASP A 386 -11.43 -7.65 -11.98
CA ASP A 386 -11.23 -7.30 -10.57
C ASP A 386 -9.86 -7.70 -10.04
N ALA A 387 -8.93 -8.10 -10.91
CA ALA A 387 -7.57 -8.45 -10.53
C ALA A 387 -6.87 -7.36 -9.72
N MET A 388 -5.90 -7.77 -8.95
CA MET A 388 -5.04 -6.89 -8.15
C MET A 388 -3.60 -6.99 -8.61
N VAL A 389 -2.86 -5.88 -8.49
CA VAL A 389 -1.41 -5.87 -8.69
C VAL A 389 -0.69 -5.35 -7.46
N THR A 390 0.42 -6.01 -7.12
CA THR A 390 1.34 -5.57 -6.07
C THR A 390 2.75 -5.42 -6.60
N PHE A 391 3.46 -4.42 -6.11
CA PHE A 391 4.87 -4.20 -6.44
C PHE A 391 5.54 -3.30 -5.39
N GLY A 392 6.86 -3.36 -5.31
CA GLY A 392 7.67 -2.53 -4.42
C GLY A 392 8.35 -1.37 -5.13
N ALA A 393 9.69 -1.42 -5.31
CA ALA A 393 10.44 -0.33 -5.91
C ALA A 393 11.54 -0.81 -6.86
N GLY A 394 11.63 -0.15 -8.02
CA GLY A 394 12.59 -0.44 -9.07
C GLY A 394 11.99 -0.19 -10.46
N GLU A 395 12.76 -0.39 -11.52
CA GLU A 395 12.31 -0.18 -12.91
C GLU A 395 11.15 -1.11 -13.32
N HIS A 396 11.07 -2.30 -12.72
CA HIS A 396 9.97 -3.26 -12.93
C HIS A 396 8.59 -2.67 -12.62
N THR A 397 8.50 -1.70 -11.71
CA THR A 397 7.21 -1.09 -11.31
C THR A 397 6.57 -0.27 -12.43
N ASN A 398 7.37 0.24 -13.37
CA ASN A 398 6.86 1.00 -14.51
C ASN A 398 5.98 0.15 -15.43
N TRP A 399 6.22 -1.16 -15.50
CA TRP A 399 5.40 -2.09 -16.27
C TRP A 399 3.99 -2.21 -15.69
N ALA A 400 3.86 -2.33 -14.37
CA ALA A 400 2.58 -2.33 -13.69
C ALA A 400 1.86 -0.98 -13.84
N HIS A 401 2.54 0.13 -13.57
CA HIS A 401 1.98 1.48 -13.73
C HIS A 401 1.40 1.75 -15.10
N ARG A 402 2.09 1.26 -16.14
CA ARG A 402 1.76 1.53 -17.52
C ARG A 402 0.64 0.63 -18.05
N TYR A 403 0.70 -0.65 -17.74
CA TYR A 403 -0.09 -1.66 -18.44
C TYR A 403 -1.14 -2.37 -17.61
N PHE A 404 -1.09 -2.29 -16.27
CA PHE A 404 -2.11 -2.91 -15.45
C PHE A 404 -3.38 -2.06 -15.42
N PRO A 405 -4.56 -2.60 -15.84
CA PRO A 405 -5.82 -1.87 -15.83
C PRO A 405 -6.44 -1.91 -14.43
N ALA A 406 -6.11 -0.93 -13.60
CA ALA A 406 -6.69 -0.81 -12.26
C ALA A 406 -8.15 -0.32 -12.36
N GLU A 407 -9.12 -1.26 -12.43
CA GLU A 407 -10.53 -0.95 -12.65
C GLU A 407 -11.29 -0.61 -11.36
N LYS A 408 -10.79 -1.03 -10.21
CA LYS A 408 -11.47 -0.84 -8.92
C LYS A 408 -10.54 -0.26 -7.88
N TYR A 409 -11.11 0.43 -6.90
CA TYR A 409 -10.36 0.86 -5.72
C TYR A 409 -9.66 -0.32 -5.05
N ALA A 410 -8.47 -0.10 -4.54
CA ALA A 410 -7.59 -1.11 -3.94
C ALA A 410 -7.20 -2.27 -4.88
N SER A 411 -7.25 -2.08 -6.20
CA SER A 411 -6.68 -3.06 -7.16
C SER A 411 -5.19 -2.87 -7.43
N LEU A 412 -4.60 -1.75 -7.01
CA LEU A 412 -3.15 -1.52 -7.05
C LEU A 412 -2.62 -1.25 -5.65
N ILE A 413 -1.77 -2.13 -5.15
CA ILE A 413 -1.18 -2.08 -3.81
C ILE A 413 0.33 -1.96 -3.91
N SER A 414 0.86 -0.83 -3.50
CA SER A 414 2.28 -0.55 -3.55
C SER A 414 2.70 0.42 -2.45
N ALA A 415 3.97 0.38 -2.08
CA ALA A 415 4.57 1.32 -1.15
C ALA A 415 4.89 2.65 -1.86
N ARG A 416 4.14 3.71 -1.56
CA ARG A 416 4.36 5.05 -2.16
C ARG A 416 5.69 5.67 -1.76
N ASN A 417 6.23 5.27 -0.61
CA ASN A 417 7.58 5.69 -0.19
C ASN A 417 8.71 5.01 -0.99
N GLY A 418 8.39 4.15 -1.95
CA GLY A 418 9.40 3.46 -2.75
C GLY A 418 10.18 2.39 -2.00
N SER A 419 9.54 1.72 -1.03
CA SER A 419 10.18 0.65 -0.26
C SER A 419 10.38 -0.60 -1.09
N MET A 420 11.60 -1.13 -1.10
CA MET A 420 11.94 -2.42 -1.71
C MET A 420 11.53 -3.56 -0.76
N GLY A 421 11.24 -4.74 -1.33
CA GLY A 421 10.84 -5.94 -0.56
C GLY A 421 9.36 -5.95 -0.15
N TYR A 422 8.56 -5.00 -0.65
CA TYR A 422 7.14 -4.88 -0.37
C TYR A 422 6.27 -5.82 -1.22
N SER A 423 6.70 -6.14 -2.44
CA SER A 423 5.89 -6.81 -3.48
C SER A 423 5.31 -8.15 -3.03
N VAL A 424 6.14 -9.07 -2.56
CA VAL A 424 5.70 -10.43 -2.18
C VAL A 424 4.83 -10.43 -0.90
N PRO A 425 5.22 -9.79 0.21
CA PRO A 425 4.37 -9.70 1.38
C PRO A 425 2.99 -9.12 1.09
N SER A 426 2.90 -8.02 0.34
CA SER A 426 1.62 -7.41 -0.01
C SER A 426 0.76 -8.29 -0.92
N ALA A 427 1.38 -9.06 -1.83
CA ALA A 427 0.67 -10.04 -2.65
C ALA A 427 0.08 -11.18 -1.82
N VAL A 428 0.85 -11.68 -0.84
CA VAL A 428 0.36 -12.70 0.10
C VAL A 428 -0.81 -12.16 0.91
N ALA A 429 -0.70 -10.95 1.47
CA ALA A 429 -1.78 -10.31 2.22
C ALA A 429 -3.04 -10.13 1.36
N ALA A 430 -2.90 -9.62 0.14
CA ALA A 430 -4.01 -9.43 -0.79
C ALA A 430 -4.70 -10.74 -1.16
N SER A 431 -3.93 -11.80 -1.42
CA SER A 431 -4.46 -13.12 -1.77
C SER A 431 -5.17 -13.79 -0.58
N LEU A 432 -4.72 -13.55 0.65
CA LEU A 432 -5.38 -14.03 1.86
C LEU A 432 -6.67 -13.26 2.17
N GLU A 433 -6.70 -11.95 1.87
CA GLU A 433 -7.89 -11.11 2.09
C GLU A 433 -9.00 -11.41 1.09
N TYR A 434 -8.65 -11.63 -0.17
CA TYR A 434 -9.59 -11.88 -1.25
C TYR A 434 -9.36 -13.26 -1.90
N PRO A 435 -9.71 -14.36 -1.23
CA PRO A 435 -9.50 -15.71 -1.78
C PRO A 435 -10.20 -15.89 -3.13
N GLY A 436 -9.45 -16.39 -4.11
CA GLY A 436 -9.96 -16.65 -5.47
C GLY A 436 -9.92 -15.44 -6.42
N ARG A 437 -9.58 -14.24 -5.93
CA ARG A 437 -9.30 -13.08 -6.77
C ARG A 437 -7.88 -13.18 -7.33
N ASP A 438 -7.70 -12.78 -8.60
CA ASP A 438 -6.38 -12.79 -9.21
C ASP A 438 -5.47 -11.73 -8.57
N VAL A 439 -4.29 -12.14 -8.11
CA VAL A 439 -3.27 -11.25 -7.55
C VAL A 439 -1.98 -11.40 -8.33
N LEU A 440 -1.60 -10.36 -9.07
CA LEU A 440 -0.35 -10.25 -9.78
C LEU A 440 0.70 -9.56 -8.90
N CYS A 441 1.82 -10.20 -8.67
CA CYS A 441 2.99 -9.60 -8.02
C CYS A 441 4.10 -9.36 -9.04
N ILE A 442 4.53 -8.12 -9.21
CA ILE A 442 5.67 -7.79 -10.06
C ILE A 442 6.82 -7.36 -9.18
N ALA A 443 7.93 -8.09 -9.23
CA ALA A 443 9.12 -7.84 -8.44
C ALA A 443 10.37 -7.73 -9.32
N GLY A 444 11.30 -6.88 -8.94
CA GLY A 444 12.67 -6.92 -9.47
C GLY A 444 13.51 -7.91 -8.69
N ASP A 445 14.53 -8.46 -9.32
CA ASP A 445 15.43 -9.47 -8.74
C ASP A 445 16.06 -9.02 -7.41
N GLY A 446 16.57 -7.79 -7.34
CA GLY A 446 17.17 -7.25 -6.12
C GLY A 446 16.17 -6.98 -5.02
N GLU A 447 14.95 -6.58 -5.34
CA GLU A 447 13.87 -6.38 -4.39
C GLU A 447 13.31 -7.71 -3.87
N PHE A 448 13.10 -8.67 -4.77
CA PHE A 448 12.52 -9.96 -4.45
C PHE A 448 13.25 -10.67 -3.32
N LEU A 449 14.59 -10.66 -3.33
CA LEU A 449 15.39 -11.32 -2.29
C LEU A 449 15.28 -10.69 -0.89
N MET A 450 14.68 -9.51 -0.76
CA MET A 450 14.51 -8.88 0.57
C MET A 450 13.40 -9.53 1.40
N ASN A 451 12.30 -9.99 0.75
CA ASN A 451 11.17 -10.64 1.43
C ASN A 451 10.55 -11.79 0.61
N GLY A 452 11.24 -12.33 -0.38
CA GLY A 452 10.78 -13.45 -1.19
C GLY A 452 10.52 -14.73 -0.39
N GLN A 453 11.14 -14.89 0.79
CA GLN A 453 10.89 -15.99 1.70
C GLN A 453 9.42 -16.06 2.19
N GLU A 454 8.64 -15.00 2.02
CA GLU A 454 7.20 -15.02 2.33
C GLU A 454 6.38 -15.88 1.36
N MET A 455 7.01 -16.43 0.31
CA MET A 455 6.46 -17.57 -0.44
C MET A 455 6.15 -18.77 0.46
N ALA A 456 6.94 -18.97 1.52
CA ALA A 456 6.64 -20.00 2.52
C ALA A 456 5.35 -19.68 3.30
N THR A 457 5.07 -18.41 3.56
CA THR A 457 3.81 -17.95 4.15
C THR A 457 2.65 -18.19 3.19
N ALA A 458 2.84 -17.87 1.90
CA ALA A 458 1.84 -18.17 0.87
C ALA A 458 1.48 -19.65 0.83
N ALA A 459 2.48 -20.54 0.78
CA ALA A 459 2.28 -22.00 0.78
C ALA A 459 1.56 -22.49 2.04
N GLN A 460 1.94 -21.97 3.20
CA GLN A 460 1.39 -22.40 4.48
C GLN A 460 -0.09 -22.06 4.63
N TYR A 461 -0.52 -20.93 4.12
CA TYR A 461 -1.88 -20.42 4.31
C TYR A 461 -2.74 -20.45 3.02
N GLY A 462 -2.23 -21.04 1.94
CA GLY A 462 -2.97 -21.20 0.69
C GLY A 462 -3.20 -19.91 -0.09
N ALA A 463 -2.33 -18.91 0.07
CA ALA A 463 -2.33 -17.74 -0.81
C ALA A 463 -1.80 -18.11 -2.20
N THR A 464 -2.40 -17.58 -3.25
CA THR A 464 -2.14 -17.98 -4.65
C THR A 464 -1.72 -16.83 -5.56
N PRO A 465 -0.79 -15.94 -5.18
CA PRO A 465 -0.35 -14.89 -6.09
C PRO A 465 0.41 -15.45 -7.30
N LEU A 466 0.24 -14.81 -8.46
CA LEU A 466 1.11 -14.96 -9.62
C LEU A 466 2.27 -13.98 -9.50
N ILE A 467 3.48 -14.47 -9.28
CA ILE A 467 4.68 -13.67 -9.08
C ILE A 467 5.50 -13.66 -10.38
N ILE A 468 5.80 -12.49 -10.92
CA ILE A 468 6.74 -12.31 -12.02
C ILE A 468 7.98 -11.61 -11.47
N VAL A 469 9.10 -12.30 -11.47
CA VAL A 469 10.40 -11.71 -11.10
C VAL A 469 11.14 -11.30 -12.38
N MET A 470 11.28 -10.00 -12.57
CA MET A 470 12.09 -9.42 -13.64
C MET A 470 13.56 -9.44 -13.22
N ASP A 471 14.32 -10.39 -13.78
CA ASP A 471 15.75 -10.59 -13.50
C ASP A 471 16.61 -9.95 -14.59
N ASN A 472 17.12 -8.75 -14.32
CA ASN A 472 18.08 -8.05 -15.16
C ASN A 472 19.50 -8.07 -14.56
N GLN A 473 19.72 -8.76 -13.43
CA GLN A 473 20.98 -8.93 -12.72
C GLN A 473 21.60 -7.60 -12.25
N GLU A 474 20.76 -6.60 -11.97
CA GLU A 474 21.25 -5.32 -11.49
C GLU A 474 20.19 -4.51 -10.72
N TYR A 475 20.64 -3.61 -9.86
CA TYR A 475 19.80 -2.54 -9.34
C TYR A 475 19.61 -1.46 -10.41
N GLY A 476 18.72 -1.73 -11.38
CA GLY A 476 18.59 -0.97 -12.63
C GLY A 476 18.37 0.51 -12.45
N THR A 477 17.47 0.94 -11.54
CA THR A 477 17.23 2.35 -11.23
C THR A 477 18.50 3.07 -10.79
N ILE A 478 19.25 2.48 -9.87
CA ILE A 478 20.50 3.08 -9.36
C ILE A 478 21.57 3.10 -10.45
N ARG A 479 21.65 2.04 -11.23
CA ARG A 479 22.54 1.97 -12.39
C ARG A 479 22.25 3.09 -13.39
N THR A 480 21.00 3.34 -13.71
CA THR A 480 20.57 4.44 -14.59
C THR A 480 21.03 5.80 -14.05
N HIS A 481 20.84 6.06 -12.75
CA HIS A 481 21.31 7.31 -12.12
C HIS A 481 22.83 7.44 -12.16
N GLN A 482 23.59 6.36 -11.93
CA GLN A 482 25.04 6.37 -12.03
C GLN A 482 25.49 6.73 -13.45
N GLU A 483 24.88 6.13 -14.46
CA GLU A 483 25.22 6.40 -15.86
C GLU A 483 24.95 7.85 -16.28
N LEU A 484 23.86 8.43 -15.76
CA LEU A 484 23.51 9.83 -16.05
C LEU A 484 24.40 10.83 -15.31
N GLN A 485 24.73 10.59 -14.04
CA GLN A 485 25.45 11.55 -13.21
C GLN A 485 26.96 11.32 -13.20
N TYR A 486 27.40 10.09 -13.34
CA TYR A 486 28.80 9.66 -13.27
C TYR A 486 29.11 8.64 -14.38
N PRO A 487 29.09 9.04 -15.65
CA PRO A 487 29.35 8.13 -16.78
C PRO A 487 30.61 7.28 -16.58
N GLU A 488 30.55 6.02 -16.95
CA GLU A 488 31.68 5.06 -16.87
C GLU A 488 32.17 4.74 -15.43
N ARG A 489 31.44 5.21 -14.38
CA ARG A 489 31.83 5.00 -12.97
C ARG A 489 30.79 4.18 -12.22
N ILE A 490 30.48 3.02 -12.72
CA ILE A 490 29.46 2.11 -12.16
C ILE A 490 30.03 1.33 -10.97
N SER A 491 29.29 1.31 -9.86
CA SER A 491 29.71 0.59 -8.64
C SER A 491 28.52 0.09 -7.83
N GLY A 492 28.59 -1.15 -7.33
CA GLY A 492 27.65 -1.69 -6.35
C GLY A 492 26.25 -2.03 -6.89
N THR A 493 26.05 -2.09 -8.21
CA THR A 493 24.73 -2.33 -8.81
C THR A 493 24.57 -3.66 -9.50
N GLN A 494 25.65 -4.42 -9.70
CA GLN A 494 25.58 -5.75 -10.33
C GLN A 494 25.16 -6.81 -9.31
N LEU A 495 24.31 -7.73 -9.76
CA LEU A 495 23.83 -8.87 -9.00
C LEU A 495 24.21 -10.19 -9.68
N LYS A 496 24.37 -11.23 -8.87
CA LYS A 496 24.44 -12.62 -9.33
C LYS A 496 23.35 -13.39 -8.61
N ASN A 497 22.27 -13.66 -9.33
CA ASN A 497 21.06 -14.20 -8.75
C ASN A 497 21.05 -15.74 -8.70
N PRO A 498 20.33 -16.33 -7.72
CA PRO A 498 19.97 -17.74 -7.74
C PRO A 498 18.91 -18.01 -8.81
N ASP A 499 18.55 -19.27 -8.99
CA ASP A 499 17.38 -19.64 -9.77
C ASP A 499 16.10 -19.44 -8.93
N PHE A 500 15.36 -18.38 -9.20
CA PHE A 500 14.13 -18.06 -8.46
C PHE A 500 12.99 -19.04 -8.71
N ALA A 501 12.96 -19.70 -9.87
CA ALA A 501 11.97 -20.74 -10.15
C ALA A 501 12.20 -21.97 -9.27
N LEU A 502 13.46 -22.41 -9.11
CA LEU A 502 13.81 -23.47 -8.17
C LEU A 502 13.52 -23.07 -6.71
N MET A 503 13.72 -21.82 -6.35
CA MET A 503 13.33 -21.33 -5.02
C MET A 503 11.83 -21.47 -4.80
N ALA A 504 10.99 -21.05 -5.75
CA ALA A 504 9.54 -21.19 -5.64
C ALA A 504 9.12 -22.65 -5.48
N GLN A 505 9.71 -23.56 -6.24
CA GLN A 505 9.48 -25.01 -6.12
C GLN A 505 9.90 -25.53 -4.73
N ALA A 506 11.04 -25.08 -4.20
CA ALA A 506 11.51 -25.48 -2.87
C ALA A 506 10.56 -25.01 -1.74
N PHE A 507 9.86 -23.89 -1.95
CA PHE A 507 8.80 -23.41 -1.03
C PHE A 507 7.43 -24.05 -1.26
N GLY A 508 7.29 -24.98 -2.22
CA GLY A 508 6.04 -25.69 -2.49
C GLY A 508 5.13 -25.02 -3.52
N GLY A 509 5.61 -23.99 -4.23
CA GLY A 509 4.91 -23.31 -5.31
C GLY A 509 5.22 -23.88 -6.70
N PHE A 510 4.53 -23.37 -7.70
CA PHE A 510 4.92 -23.54 -9.10
C PHE A 510 6.05 -22.58 -9.43
N GLY A 511 7.09 -23.04 -10.12
CA GLY A 511 8.21 -22.19 -10.56
C GLY A 511 8.65 -22.55 -11.98
N ILE A 512 8.76 -21.54 -12.84
CA ILE A 512 9.25 -21.69 -14.21
C ILE A 512 10.24 -20.58 -14.55
N LYS A 513 11.39 -20.95 -15.13
CA LYS A 513 12.38 -20.01 -15.61
C LYS A 513 12.25 -19.83 -17.11
N VAL A 514 12.30 -18.59 -17.55
CA VAL A 514 12.13 -18.19 -18.95
C VAL A 514 13.30 -17.31 -19.36
N THR A 515 13.99 -17.70 -20.41
CA THR A 515 15.16 -16.99 -20.97
C THR A 515 14.92 -16.48 -22.38
N GLU A 516 14.01 -17.13 -23.12
CA GLU A 516 13.67 -16.79 -24.50
C GLU A 516 12.25 -16.24 -24.58
N ASP A 517 12.03 -15.18 -25.38
CA ASP A 517 10.72 -14.53 -25.51
C ASP A 517 9.64 -15.49 -26.05
N ALA A 518 10.05 -16.46 -26.89
CA ALA A 518 9.17 -17.49 -27.43
C ALA A 518 8.51 -18.39 -26.36
N GLU A 519 9.12 -18.51 -25.18
CA GLU A 519 8.63 -19.34 -24.07
C GLU A 519 7.63 -18.59 -23.19
N VAL A 520 7.63 -17.24 -23.23
CA VAL A 520 6.87 -16.39 -22.31
C VAL A 520 5.37 -16.69 -22.31
N PRO A 521 4.66 -16.77 -23.46
CA PRO A 521 3.21 -16.99 -23.44
C PRO A 521 2.82 -18.29 -22.74
N GLN A 522 3.53 -19.39 -23.03
CA GLN A 522 3.25 -20.68 -22.41
C GLN A 522 3.59 -20.69 -20.92
N ALA A 523 4.68 -20.05 -20.52
CA ALA A 523 5.09 -19.97 -19.12
C ALA A 523 4.09 -19.18 -18.27
N ILE A 524 3.60 -18.05 -18.78
CA ILE A 524 2.57 -17.25 -18.12
C ILE A 524 1.27 -18.04 -17.98
N GLU A 525 0.81 -18.72 -19.04
CA GLU A 525 -0.39 -19.55 -18.98
C GLU A 525 -0.26 -20.67 -17.94
N GLN A 526 0.86 -21.40 -17.91
CA GLN A 526 1.09 -22.46 -16.93
C GLN A 526 1.13 -21.94 -15.50
N ALA A 527 1.78 -20.80 -15.27
CA ALA A 527 1.85 -20.16 -13.97
C ALA A 527 0.46 -19.68 -13.52
N TYR A 528 -0.33 -19.08 -14.39
CA TYR A 528 -1.71 -18.67 -14.11
C TYR A 528 -2.60 -19.88 -13.77
N GLN A 529 -2.52 -20.97 -14.51
CA GLN A 529 -3.28 -22.19 -14.22
C GLN A 529 -2.87 -22.81 -12.87
N ALA A 530 -1.61 -22.71 -12.46
CA ALA A 530 -1.17 -23.13 -11.14
C ALA A 530 -1.87 -22.30 -10.02
N THR A 531 -1.98 -20.98 -10.19
CA THR A 531 -2.70 -20.15 -9.21
C THR A 531 -4.18 -20.53 -9.13
N ARG A 532 -4.82 -20.81 -10.27
CA ARG A 532 -6.23 -21.27 -10.31
C ARG A 532 -6.43 -22.65 -9.69
N SER A 533 -5.35 -23.43 -9.59
CA SER A 533 -5.34 -24.76 -8.94
C SER A 533 -5.02 -24.71 -7.44
N GLY A 534 -4.90 -23.52 -6.86
CA GLY A 534 -4.67 -23.33 -5.42
C GLY A 534 -3.19 -23.30 -5.01
N GLN A 535 -2.27 -23.03 -5.93
CA GLN A 535 -0.83 -22.97 -5.67
C GLN A 535 -0.29 -21.61 -6.07
N PHE A 536 0.54 -20.95 -5.24
CA PHE A 536 1.23 -19.76 -5.72
C PHE A 536 2.19 -20.13 -6.87
N ALA A 537 2.39 -19.18 -7.77
CA ALA A 537 3.22 -19.41 -8.96
C ALA A 537 4.26 -18.31 -9.14
N LEU A 538 5.46 -18.68 -9.63
CA LEU A 538 6.53 -17.74 -9.93
C LEU A 538 7.08 -17.98 -11.34
N VAL A 539 7.10 -16.92 -12.13
CA VAL A 539 7.81 -16.84 -13.41
C VAL A 539 9.11 -16.07 -13.18
N HIS A 540 10.23 -16.76 -13.27
CA HIS A 540 11.57 -16.18 -13.26
C HIS A 540 11.92 -15.72 -14.69
N LEU A 541 11.69 -14.46 -14.98
CA LEU A 541 11.85 -13.86 -16.29
C LEU A 541 13.25 -13.22 -16.40
N VAL A 542 14.17 -13.89 -17.09
CA VAL A 542 15.52 -13.39 -17.33
C VAL A 542 15.50 -12.46 -18.54
N VAL A 543 15.64 -11.18 -18.30
CA VAL A 543 15.56 -10.14 -19.33
C VAL A 543 16.94 -9.54 -19.64
N GLU A 544 17.05 -8.86 -20.78
CA GLU A 544 18.23 -8.04 -21.04
C GLU A 544 18.38 -6.92 -20.00
N GLN A 545 19.64 -6.56 -19.72
CA GLN A 545 19.93 -5.37 -18.91
C GLN A 545 19.42 -4.11 -19.62
N ARG A 546 18.95 -3.12 -18.85
CA ARG A 546 18.51 -1.80 -19.34
C ARG A 546 17.22 -1.79 -20.17
N VAL A 547 16.34 -2.76 -19.99
CA VAL A 547 15.01 -2.73 -20.61
C VAL A 547 14.10 -1.78 -19.84
N LYS A 548 13.63 -0.73 -20.50
CA LYS A 548 12.75 0.29 -19.91
C LYS A 548 11.31 0.14 -20.43
N ALA A 549 10.34 0.48 -19.58
CA ALA A 549 8.91 0.49 -19.95
C ALA A 549 8.48 1.77 -20.71
N TYR A 550 9.37 2.75 -20.90
CA TYR A 550 9.09 4.06 -21.50
C TYR A 550 10.01 4.37 -22.67
#